data_8e4894c2ff6c7ebaeaac5db713f7c35d
#
_entry.id   8e4894c2ff6c7ebaeaac5db713f7c35d
#
_cell.length_a   1.000
_cell.length_b   1.000
_cell.length_c   1.000
_cell.angle_alpha   90.00
_cell.angle_beta   90.00
_cell.angle_gamma   90.00
#
_symmetry.space_group_name_H-M   'P 1'
#
loop_
_entity.id
_entity.type
_entity.pdbx_description
1 polymer ?
#
loop_
_entity_poly.entity_id
_entity_poly.type
_entity_poly.pdbx_seq_one_letter_code
_entity_poly.pdbx_strand_id
1 'polypeptide(L)'
;EEASATDLRFGSDGTFTILIFSDLQDIQFVTRQIVAGEKSVLADTSADLIVLLGDQMDGANPIMHIGNGDQNCLKTLTALMEPISDSGIPFAVVFGNHDYDAPISIADQVKFYESYETCVGVNYGTNLSDTGAYALPVYLSDGSAKAMELYFFDSGYYLPNGDYNTVSAEQVAWYNEQSALLHNENGNQALPSLAFYHIPLPEVYDMLTEVEKGTPNSFEGVGTGAGKYYLPDSDMIFTGDVNEPPCPSSSNNGLFDAFLNNGDVFLAVNGHDHTNSYIGSLHGIDLANAPGSSYTSYGSEDTRGVRLFRFTEHNVKNYETVHVRYGEYNSPASFGYLRYFFTTTIGLNGVPSMAKFVILFLVVLIAAIVILIIALKKRKKKRKLAAQATAVEPKPEETGKSKS
;
A
#
# COMPACT_ATOMS: atom_id res chain seq x y z
N GLU A 1 26.80 10.64 26.04
CA GLU A 1 26.60 9.31 25.44
C GLU A 1 26.99 9.41 23.97
N GLU A 2 27.83 8.51 23.49
CA GLU A 2 28.15 8.43 22.07
C GLU A 2 26.83 8.03 21.35
N ALA A 3 26.44 8.81 20.33
CA ALA A 3 25.28 8.53 19.50
C ALA A 3 25.39 7.09 18.94
N SER A 4 24.35 6.30 19.13
CA SER A 4 24.26 4.99 18.50
C SER A 4 24.25 5.18 16.98
N ALA A 5 24.78 4.22 16.23
CA ALA A 5 24.81 4.31 14.75
C ALA A 5 23.39 4.34 14.11
N THR A 6 22.35 4.27 14.93
CA THR A 6 20.93 4.24 14.54
C THR A 6 20.14 5.48 14.97
N ASP A 7 20.79 6.50 15.57
CA ASP A 7 20.07 7.73 15.99
C ASP A 7 19.64 8.53 14.76
N LEU A 8 18.33 8.73 14.60
CA LEU A 8 17.79 9.59 13.56
C LEU A 8 18.13 11.06 13.87
N ARG A 9 18.69 11.77 12.90
CA ARG A 9 19.06 13.19 13.07
C ARG A 9 19.03 13.93 11.75
N PHE A 10 18.87 15.23 11.83
CA PHE A 10 19.04 16.11 10.69
C PHE A 10 20.44 16.00 10.10
N GLY A 11 20.55 16.03 8.78
CA GLY A 11 21.81 16.10 8.08
C GLY A 11 22.59 17.38 8.39
N SER A 12 23.88 17.41 8.06
CA SER A 12 24.72 18.61 8.23
C SER A 12 24.28 19.80 7.38
N ASP A 13 23.41 19.58 6.40
CA ASP A 13 22.73 20.60 5.59
C ASP A 13 21.45 21.13 6.26
N GLY A 14 21.09 20.62 7.44
CA GLY A 14 19.90 20.98 8.19
C GLY A 14 18.61 20.41 7.64
N THR A 15 18.68 19.34 6.82
CA THR A 15 17.48 18.68 6.26
C THR A 15 17.31 17.27 6.86
N PHE A 16 16.03 16.80 6.88
CA PHE A 16 15.66 15.43 7.20
C PHE A 16 14.53 14.99 6.25
N THR A 17 14.74 13.90 5.54
CA THR A 17 13.80 13.43 4.51
C THR A 17 13.23 12.07 4.89
N ILE A 18 11.88 11.98 4.94
CA ILE A 18 11.13 10.74 5.17
C ILE A 18 10.53 10.28 3.86
N LEU A 19 10.79 9.03 3.48
CA LEU A 19 10.21 8.37 2.32
C LEU A 19 9.22 7.31 2.80
N ILE A 20 7.97 7.39 2.33
CA ILE A 20 6.88 6.53 2.79
C ILE A 20 6.45 5.60 1.66
N PHE A 21 6.59 4.30 1.91
CA PHE A 21 5.96 3.24 1.13
C PHE A 21 4.72 2.76 1.86
N SER A 22 3.58 2.76 1.19
CA SER A 22 2.32 2.24 1.71
C SER A 22 1.73 1.22 0.75
N ASP A 23 1.01 0.24 1.28
CA ASP A 23 0.20 -0.66 0.48
C ASP A 23 0.99 -1.32 -0.66
N LEU A 24 2.14 -1.90 -0.34
CA LEU A 24 2.94 -2.68 -1.28
C LEU A 24 2.17 -3.91 -1.79
N GLN A 25 1.37 -4.52 -0.93
CA GLN A 25 0.35 -5.55 -1.20
C GLN A 25 0.72 -6.53 -2.32
N ASP A 26 1.90 -7.14 -2.25
CA ASP A 26 2.29 -8.20 -3.19
C ASP A 26 2.18 -9.60 -2.55
N ILE A 27 2.43 -10.64 -3.32
CA ILE A 27 2.37 -12.05 -2.93
C ILE A 27 3.73 -12.71 -3.18
N GLN A 28 3.88 -14.00 -2.85
CA GLN A 28 5.15 -14.75 -3.00
C GLN A 28 5.74 -14.77 -4.44
N PHE A 29 5.05 -14.19 -5.41
CA PHE A 29 5.52 -13.94 -6.77
C PHE A 29 5.61 -12.44 -7.02
N VAL A 30 6.46 -11.77 -6.23
CA VAL A 30 6.59 -10.31 -6.23
C VAL A 30 6.81 -9.77 -7.64
N THR A 31 6.07 -8.74 -7.99
CA THR A 31 6.16 -8.11 -9.30
C THR A 31 7.48 -7.38 -9.47
N ARG A 32 8.10 -7.56 -10.65
CA ARG A 32 9.35 -6.86 -10.97
C ARG A 32 9.20 -5.34 -11.00
N GLN A 33 8.00 -4.85 -11.30
CA GLN A 33 7.72 -3.42 -11.37
C GLN A 33 7.79 -2.77 -9.98
N ILE A 34 7.30 -3.41 -8.93
CA ILE A 34 7.37 -2.85 -7.59
C ILE A 34 8.83 -2.74 -7.13
N VAL A 35 9.60 -3.82 -7.27
CA VAL A 35 11.03 -3.84 -6.92
C VAL A 35 11.83 -2.83 -7.76
N ALA A 36 11.50 -2.68 -9.05
CA ALA A 36 12.14 -1.68 -9.90
C ALA A 36 11.77 -0.25 -9.51
N GLY A 37 10.51 -0.02 -9.11
CA GLY A 37 10.03 1.27 -8.59
C GLY A 37 10.75 1.65 -7.31
N GLU A 38 10.79 0.73 -6.34
CA GLU A 38 11.52 0.91 -5.08
C GLU A 38 13.00 1.28 -5.34
N LYS A 39 13.71 0.48 -6.13
CA LYS A 39 15.13 0.75 -6.49
C LYS A 39 15.33 2.10 -7.15
N SER A 40 14.43 2.50 -8.05
CA SER A 40 14.52 3.78 -8.76
C SER A 40 14.28 4.96 -7.81
N VAL A 41 13.24 4.88 -6.98
CA VAL A 41 12.93 5.92 -6.00
C VAL A 41 14.03 6.06 -4.96
N LEU A 42 14.53 4.94 -4.42
CA LEU A 42 15.62 4.94 -3.43
C LEU A 42 16.93 5.51 -4.01
N ALA A 43 17.20 5.29 -5.28
CA ALA A 43 18.38 5.85 -5.94
C ALA A 43 18.28 7.36 -6.22
N ASP A 44 17.06 7.89 -6.37
CA ASP A 44 16.78 9.27 -6.75
C ASP A 44 16.45 10.16 -5.55
N THR A 45 16.04 9.57 -4.43
CA THR A 45 15.70 10.27 -3.20
C THR A 45 16.82 10.07 -2.16
N SER A 46 17.31 11.18 -1.61
CA SER A 46 18.24 11.13 -0.47
C SER A 46 17.41 11.06 0.84
N ALA A 47 16.77 9.92 1.09
CA ALA A 47 15.98 9.73 2.29
C ALA A 47 16.87 9.42 3.51
N ASP A 48 16.49 9.95 4.68
CA ASP A 48 17.13 9.68 5.97
C ASP A 48 16.38 8.62 6.77
N LEU A 49 15.09 8.43 6.46
CA LEU A 49 14.22 7.41 7.04
C LEU A 49 13.24 6.89 5.98
N ILE A 50 13.04 5.59 5.96
CA ILE A 50 11.95 4.94 5.23
C ILE A 50 10.85 4.56 6.23
N VAL A 51 9.59 4.87 5.92
CA VAL A 51 8.42 4.38 6.67
C VAL A 51 7.65 3.40 5.79
N LEU A 52 7.49 2.17 6.27
CA LEU A 52 6.59 1.16 5.72
C LEU A 52 5.25 1.33 6.42
N LEU A 53 4.26 1.87 5.71
CA LEU A 53 3.03 2.38 6.31
C LEU A 53 1.85 1.39 6.21
N GLY A 54 2.12 0.10 6.38
CA GLY A 54 1.10 -0.94 6.42
C GLY A 54 0.80 -1.58 5.07
N ASP A 55 0.14 -2.74 5.13
CA ASP A 55 -0.25 -3.56 3.99
C ASP A 55 0.93 -3.92 3.08
N GLN A 56 2.00 -4.45 3.71
CA GLN A 56 3.20 -4.88 2.96
C GLN A 56 2.88 -6.09 2.08
N MET A 57 1.98 -6.96 2.54
CA MET A 57 1.55 -8.16 1.81
C MET A 57 0.06 -8.12 1.48
N ASP A 58 -0.33 -8.79 0.39
CA ASP A 58 -1.74 -9.13 0.12
C ASP A 58 -2.10 -10.40 0.93
N GLY A 59 -2.15 -10.24 2.26
CA GLY A 59 -2.32 -11.36 3.20
C GLY A 59 -3.64 -12.10 3.05
N ALA A 60 -4.71 -11.41 2.65
CA ALA A 60 -6.02 -12.01 2.36
C ALA A 60 -6.01 -12.85 1.09
N ASN A 61 -4.98 -12.79 0.26
CA ASN A 61 -4.93 -13.51 -1.01
C ASN A 61 -4.84 -15.02 -0.77
N PRO A 62 -5.81 -15.82 -1.26
CA PRO A 62 -5.78 -17.27 -1.05
C PRO A 62 -4.51 -17.98 -1.53
N ILE A 63 -3.78 -17.39 -2.49
CA ILE A 63 -2.50 -17.96 -2.96
C ILE A 63 -1.45 -17.92 -1.86
N MET A 64 -1.49 -16.93 -0.98
CA MET A 64 -0.59 -16.83 0.17
C MET A 64 -0.78 -17.97 1.16
N HIS A 65 -1.99 -18.55 1.24
CA HIS A 65 -2.37 -19.64 2.14
C HIS A 65 -2.14 -21.03 1.54
N ILE A 66 -1.72 -21.15 0.27
CA ILE A 66 -1.49 -22.46 -0.37
C ILE A 66 -0.12 -23.03 0.02
N GLY A 67 -0.10 -24.23 0.51
CA GLY A 67 1.13 -24.93 0.92
C GLY A 67 1.64 -24.44 2.27
N ASN A 68 2.87 -23.94 2.33
CA ASN A 68 3.42 -23.35 3.55
C ASN A 68 3.21 -21.82 3.50
N GLY A 69 2.15 -21.34 4.15
CA GLY A 69 1.77 -19.93 4.16
C GLY A 69 2.84 -19.03 4.75
N ASP A 70 3.45 -19.41 5.87
CA ASP A 70 4.51 -18.63 6.51
C ASP A 70 5.71 -18.43 5.56
N GLN A 71 6.11 -19.47 4.85
CA GLN A 71 7.18 -19.36 3.84
C GLN A 71 6.78 -18.47 2.66
N ASN A 72 5.51 -18.47 2.26
CA ASN A 72 5.04 -17.57 1.21
C ASN A 72 5.17 -16.12 1.66
N CYS A 73 4.76 -15.82 2.89
CA CYS A 73 4.90 -14.48 3.48
C CYS A 73 6.36 -14.07 3.58
N LEU A 74 7.24 -14.91 4.12
CA LEU A 74 8.67 -14.60 4.23
C LEU A 74 9.32 -14.36 2.87
N LYS A 75 8.93 -15.09 1.81
CA LYS A 75 9.41 -14.83 0.45
C LYS A 75 8.94 -13.49 -0.08
N THR A 76 7.68 -13.12 0.17
CA THR A 76 7.13 -11.83 -0.22
C THR A 76 7.89 -10.71 0.46
N LEU A 77 7.96 -10.75 1.79
CA LEU A 77 8.66 -9.73 2.58
C LEU A 77 10.14 -9.63 2.21
N THR A 78 10.84 -10.76 2.05
CA THR A 78 12.26 -10.74 1.65
C THR A 78 12.47 -10.04 0.32
N ALA A 79 11.59 -10.27 -0.66
CA ALA A 79 11.73 -9.68 -1.98
C ALA A 79 11.40 -8.17 -1.99
N LEU A 80 10.44 -7.73 -1.17
CA LEU A 80 10.11 -6.32 -0.98
C LEU A 80 11.17 -5.59 -0.16
N MET A 81 11.76 -6.26 0.82
CA MET A 81 12.78 -5.68 1.68
C MET A 81 14.19 -5.65 1.05
N GLU A 82 14.44 -6.43 -0.02
CA GLU A 82 15.76 -6.43 -0.70
C GLU A 82 16.20 -5.01 -1.11
N PRO A 83 15.41 -4.21 -1.85
CA PRO A 83 15.82 -2.85 -2.22
C PRO A 83 16.02 -1.91 -1.03
N ILE A 84 15.16 -2.05 -0.02
CA ILE A 84 15.17 -1.22 1.20
C ILE A 84 16.42 -1.53 2.01
N SER A 85 16.69 -2.80 2.26
CA SER A 85 17.90 -3.25 2.98
C SER A 85 19.19 -2.87 2.23
N ASP A 86 19.21 -3.06 0.92
CA ASP A 86 20.37 -2.73 0.06
C ASP A 86 20.68 -1.22 0.07
N SER A 87 19.68 -0.37 0.33
CA SER A 87 19.87 1.08 0.43
C SER A 87 20.68 1.51 1.65
N GLY A 88 20.67 0.70 2.71
CA GLY A 88 21.28 1.02 4.00
C GLY A 88 20.56 2.14 4.78
N ILE A 89 19.43 2.63 4.28
CA ILE A 89 18.64 3.68 4.94
C ILE A 89 17.88 3.05 6.12
N PRO A 90 17.86 3.70 7.31
CA PRO A 90 17.02 3.26 8.42
C PRO A 90 15.54 3.17 8.02
N PHE A 91 14.83 2.16 8.54
CA PHE A 91 13.40 2.05 8.29
C PHE A 91 12.60 1.75 9.55
N ALA A 92 11.34 2.21 9.55
CA ALA A 92 10.33 1.98 10.57
C ALA A 92 9.07 1.36 9.95
N VAL A 93 8.31 0.54 10.71
CA VAL A 93 7.20 -0.25 10.19
C VAL A 93 5.92 0.01 10.99
N VAL A 94 4.82 0.25 10.27
CA VAL A 94 3.45 0.16 10.76
C VAL A 94 2.77 -1.02 10.07
N PHE A 95 1.92 -1.76 10.75
CA PHE A 95 1.12 -2.83 10.16
C PHE A 95 -0.23 -2.29 9.65
N GLY A 96 -0.68 -2.85 8.52
CA GLY A 96 -2.01 -2.63 7.99
C GLY A 96 -2.90 -3.87 8.15
N ASN A 97 -4.16 -3.77 7.76
CA ASN A 97 -5.14 -4.85 7.95
C ASN A 97 -4.80 -6.11 7.14
N HIS A 98 -4.18 -6.00 5.97
CA HIS A 98 -3.76 -7.17 5.19
C HIS A 98 -2.50 -7.86 5.73
N ASP A 99 -1.69 -7.20 6.54
CA ASP A 99 -0.61 -7.85 7.27
C ASP A 99 -1.14 -8.79 8.36
N TYR A 100 -2.31 -8.45 8.95
CA TYR A 100 -3.05 -9.31 9.89
C TYR A 100 -3.79 -10.46 9.19
N ASP A 101 -4.20 -10.30 7.94
CA ASP A 101 -4.79 -11.39 7.13
C ASP A 101 -3.76 -12.45 6.72
N ALA A 102 -2.48 -12.15 6.84
CA ALA A 102 -1.41 -13.01 6.38
C ALA A 102 -1.31 -14.31 7.19
N PRO A 103 -0.91 -15.43 6.57
CA PRO A 103 -0.72 -16.69 7.29
C PRO A 103 0.29 -16.62 8.44
N ILE A 104 1.32 -15.78 8.31
CA ILE A 104 2.34 -15.55 9.33
C ILE A 104 1.84 -14.60 10.42
N SER A 105 2.11 -14.89 11.70
CA SER A 105 1.69 -14.02 12.80
C SER A 105 2.40 -12.66 12.77
N ILE A 106 1.74 -11.62 13.31
CA ILE A 106 2.36 -10.29 13.48
C ILE A 106 3.66 -10.40 14.30
N ALA A 107 3.68 -11.22 15.35
CA ALA A 107 4.88 -11.43 16.17
C ALA A 107 6.06 -12.02 15.38
N ASP A 108 5.80 -12.85 14.37
CA ASP A 108 6.85 -13.39 13.52
C ASP A 108 7.23 -12.41 12.39
N GLN A 109 6.30 -11.57 11.93
CA GLN A 109 6.62 -10.43 11.06
C GLN A 109 7.52 -9.42 11.79
N VAL A 110 7.24 -9.10 13.05
CA VAL A 110 8.11 -8.25 13.90
C VAL A 110 9.53 -8.81 13.93
N LYS A 111 9.70 -10.10 14.26
CA LYS A 111 11.03 -10.75 14.27
C LYS A 111 11.74 -10.70 12.91
N PHE A 112 10.94 -10.80 11.83
CA PHE A 112 11.48 -10.68 10.47
C PHE A 112 12.08 -9.29 10.26
N TYR A 113 11.35 -8.22 10.55
CA TYR A 113 11.86 -6.85 10.39
C TYR A 113 13.01 -6.54 11.32
N GLU A 114 12.95 -6.98 12.60
CA GLU A 114 14.04 -6.82 13.57
C GLU A 114 15.32 -7.55 13.19
N SER A 115 15.27 -8.50 12.26
CA SER A 115 16.46 -9.17 11.76
C SER A 115 17.35 -8.28 10.88
N TYR A 116 16.85 -7.12 10.45
CA TYR A 116 17.60 -6.14 9.67
C TYR A 116 18.25 -5.09 10.59
N GLU A 117 19.55 -4.87 10.42
CA GLU A 117 20.30 -3.88 11.21
C GLU A 117 19.78 -2.43 11.03
N THR A 118 19.15 -2.16 9.90
CA THR A 118 18.55 -0.85 9.57
C THR A 118 17.12 -0.69 10.07
N CYS A 119 16.51 -1.68 10.72
CA CYS A 119 15.23 -1.55 11.38
C CYS A 119 15.38 -0.73 12.67
N VAL A 120 14.85 0.50 12.68
CA VAL A 120 14.90 1.39 13.84
C VAL A 120 13.61 1.39 14.65
N GLY A 121 12.52 0.83 14.11
CA GLY A 121 11.24 0.71 14.79
C GLY A 121 10.30 -0.22 14.05
N VAL A 122 9.66 -1.09 14.79
CA VAL A 122 8.55 -1.91 14.35
C VAL A 122 7.56 -1.93 15.51
N ASN A 123 6.29 -2.07 15.23
CA ASN A 123 5.16 -2.07 16.19
C ASN A 123 5.43 -2.93 17.45
N TYR A 124 6.31 -2.48 18.33
CA TYR A 124 6.96 -3.30 19.31
C TYR A 124 6.96 -2.67 20.72
N GLY A 125 6.32 -3.38 21.65
CA GLY A 125 6.87 -3.47 22.98
C GLY A 125 6.81 -2.25 23.87
N THR A 126 5.86 -1.39 23.74
CA THR A 126 5.35 -0.70 24.91
C THR A 126 4.46 -1.70 25.65
N ASN A 127 4.33 -1.65 26.97
CA ASN A 127 3.50 -2.56 27.79
C ASN A 127 1.99 -2.59 27.41
N LEU A 128 1.64 -2.14 26.25
CA LEU A 128 0.37 -2.24 25.57
C LEU A 128 0.34 -3.59 24.84
N SER A 129 -0.81 -4.13 24.56
CA SER A 129 -1.02 -5.38 23.84
C SER A 129 0.02 -5.63 22.73
N ASP A 130 0.17 -6.84 22.24
CA ASP A 130 1.14 -7.30 21.23
C ASP A 130 1.25 -6.42 19.96
N THR A 131 0.42 -5.39 19.80
CA THR A 131 0.33 -4.44 18.72
C THR A 131 0.37 -3.00 19.22
N GLY A 132 1.40 -2.67 20.00
CA GLY A 132 1.51 -1.36 20.64
C GLY A 132 2.01 -0.25 19.73
N ALA A 133 1.75 1.00 20.13
CA ALA A 133 2.38 2.17 19.54
C ALA A 133 3.84 2.28 19.99
N TYR A 134 4.65 2.99 19.22
CA TYR A 134 6.02 3.35 19.58
C TYR A 134 6.37 4.76 19.07
N ALA A 135 7.49 5.31 19.53
CA ALA A 135 7.96 6.61 19.12
C ALA A 135 9.46 6.59 18.82
N LEU A 136 9.88 7.42 17.89
CA LEU A 136 11.29 7.59 17.49
C LEU A 136 11.65 9.08 17.52
N PRO A 137 12.67 9.49 18.28
CA PRO A 137 13.16 10.85 18.27
C PRO A 137 13.99 11.12 17.01
N VAL A 138 13.85 12.33 16.46
CA VAL A 138 14.79 12.86 15.47
C VAL A 138 15.52 14.03 16.11
N TYR A 139 16.84 13.93 16.16
CA TYR A 139 17.71 14.92 16.79
C TYR A 139 18.12 16.05 15.84
N LEU A 140 18.50 17.18 16.41
CA LEU A 140 19.20 18.24 15.68
C LEU A 140 20.48 17.71 15.01
N SER A 141 20.96 18.38 13.99
CA SER A 141 22.16 17.96 13.24
C SER A 141 23.40 17.80 14.10
N ASP A 142 23.51 18.59 15.17
CA ASP A 142 24.58 18.52 16.16
C ASP A 142 24.34 17.49 17.29
N GLY A 143 23.16 16.88 17.31
CA GLY A 143 22.75 15.90 18.31
C GLY A 143 22.45 16.46 19.70
N SER A 144 22.40 17.78 19.86
CA SER A 144 22.28 18.43 21.17
C SER A 144 20.91 18.31 21.82
N ALA A 145 19.85 18.15 21.00
CA ALA A 145 18.47 18.06 21.45
C ALA A 145 17.61 17.32 20.42
N LYS A 146 16.41 16.88 20.83
CA LYS A 146 15.36 16.41 19.92
C LYS A 146 14.82 17.60 19.12
N ALA A 147 14.71 17.44 17.81
CA ALA A 147 14.11 18.41 16.91
C ALA A 147 12.61 18.13 16.70
N MET A 148 12.26 16.84 16.62
CA MET A 148 10.89 16.35 16.49
C MET A 148 10.77 14.93 17.00
N GLU A 149 9.52 14.47 17.22
CA GLU A 149 9.19 13.09 17.56
C GLU A 149 8.31 12.48 16.46
N LEU A 150 8.51 11.20 16.18
CA LEU A 150 7.73 10.42 15.23
C LEU A 150 6.94 9.37 15.99
N TYR A 151 5.62 9.51 16.06
CA TYR A 151 4.71 8.53 16.67
C TYR A 151 4.20 7.55 15.63
N PHE A 152 4.20 6.27 15.98
CA PHE A 152 3.70 5.18 15.15
C PHE A 152 2.59 4.45 15.89
N PHE A 153 1.44 4.30 15.23
CA PHE A 153 0.27 3.67 15.82
C PHE A 153 -0.19 2.49 14.97
N ASP A 154 -0.65 1.45 15.63
CA ASP A 154 -1.32 0.33 15.01
C ASP A 154 -2.83 0.59 14.96
N SER A 155 -3.38 0.74 13.77
CA SER A 155 -4.82 0.87 13.57
C SER A 155 -5.57 -0.47 13.63
N GLY A 156 -4.83 -1.57 13.79
CA GLY A 156 -5.39 -2.91 13.98
C GLY A 156 -5.95 -3.53 12.71
N TYR A 157 -6.86 -4.48 12.92
CA TYR A 157 -7.41 -5.38 11.92
C TYR A 157 -8.87 -5.04 11.59
N TYR A 158 -9.77 -6.02 11.69
CA TYR A 158 -11.21 -5.82 11.55
C TYR A 158 -11.92 -6.02 12.89
N LEU A 159 -12.99 -5.28 13.06
CA LEU A 159 -13.94 -5.52 14.15
C LEU A 159 -14.81 -6.76 13.84
N PRO A 160 -15.44 -7.37 14.86
CA PRO A 160 -16.28 -8.57 14.67
C PRO A 160 -17.47 -8.38 13.72
N ASN A 161 -17.89 -7.15 13.46
CA ASN A 161 -18.93 -6.79 12.50
C ASN A 161 -18.43 -6.65 11.06
N GLY A 162 -17.11 -6.84 10.83
CA GLY A 162 -16.46 -6.72 9.54
C GLY A 162 -16.05 -5.30 9.15
N ASP A 163 -16.24 -4.33 10.03
CA ASP A 163 -15.73 -2.98 9.88
C ASP A 163 -14.23 -2.90 10.20
N TYR A 164 -13.56 -1.86 9.72
CA TYR A 164 -12.17 -1.61 10.08
C TYR A 164 -12.06 -1.23 11.56
N ASN A 165 -10.95 -1.64 12.19
CA ASN A 165 -10.60 -1.17 13.52
C ASN A 165 -10.00 0.24 13.44
N THR A 166 -9.61 0.79 14.57
CA THR A 166 -8.95 2.10 14.70
C THR A 166 -7.91 2.01 15.82
N VAL A 167 -7.04 3.00 15.88
CA VAL A 167 -6.07 3.12 16.99
C VAL A 167 -6.79 2.98 18.32
N SER A 168 -6.32 2.09 19.19
CA SER A 168 -7.02 1.73 20.43
C SER A 168 -6.96 2.86 21.47
N ALA A 169 -7.92 2.83 22.41
CA ALA A 169 -7.94 3.77 23.52
C ALA A 169 -6.67 3.67 24.41
N GLU A 170 -6.07 2.48 24.50
CA GLU A 170 -4.82 2.25 25.22
C GLU A 170 -3.64 2.94 24.52
N GLN A 171 -3.59 2.89 23.19
CA GLN A 171 -2.57 3.61 22.40
C GLN A 171 -2.76 5.14 22.53
N VAL A 172 -3.99 5.63 22.55
CA VAL A 172 -4.28 7.06 22.78
C VAL A 172 -3.84 7.48 24.19
N ALA A 173 -4.07 6.65 25.21
CA ALA A 173 -3.61 6.92 26.56
C ALA A 173 -2.08 6.95 26.63
N TRP A 174 -1.43 5.97 26.02
CA TRP A 174 0.03 5.93 25.91
C TRP A 174 0.60 7.19 25.21
N TYR A 175 0.01 7.60 24.10
CA TYR A 175 0.42 8.82 23.40
C TYR A 175 0.31 10.05 24.32
N ASN A 176 -0.80 10.21 25.05
CA ASN A 176 -0.97 11.30 26.00
C ASN A 176 0.14 11.32 27.06
N GLU A 177 0.54 10.15 27.57
CA GLU A 177 1.63 10.03 28.54
C GLU A 177 2.99 10.40 27.90
N GLN A 178 3.28 9.91 26.70
CA GLN A 178 4.53 10.23 25.99
C GLN A 178 4.64 11.72 25.64
N SER A 179 3.57 12.31 25.09
CA SER A 179 3.53 13.73 24.79
C SER A 179 3.74 14.59 26.04
N ALA A 180 3.13 14.24 27.18
CA ALA A 180 3.34 14.93 28.44
C ALA A 180 4.80 14.82 28.95
N LEU A 181 5.42 13.66 28.82
CA LEU A 181 6.84 13.45 29.18
C LEU A 181 7.73 14.33 28.31
N LEU A 182 7.55 14.29 26.98
CA LEU A 182 8.32 15.10 26.02
C LEU A 182 8.11 16.60 26.23
N HIS A 183 6.89 17.04 26.53
CA HIS A 183 6.60 18.41 26.87
C HIS A 183 7.44 18.89 28.07
N ASN A 184 7.51 18.09 29.13
CA ASN A 184 8.33 18.39 30.30
C ASN A 184 9.83 18.41 29.99
N GLU A 185 10.33 17.43 29.21
CA GLU A 185 11.73 17.36 28.78
C GLU A 185 12.11 18.54 27.87
N ASN A 186 11.18 19.02 27.04
CA ASN A 186 11.38 20.13 26.11
C ASN A 186 11.12 21.50 26.76
N GLY A 187 11.33 21.64 28.05
CA GLY A 187 11.21 22.92 28.77
C GLY A 187 9.77 23.44 28.88
N ASN A 188 8.80 22.56 29.05
CA ASN A 188 7.35 22.83 29.06
C ASN A 188 6.83 23.44 27.75
N GLN A 189 7.35 22.96 26.63
CA GLN A 189 6.87 23.32 25.29
C GLN A 189 6.57 22.05 24.51
N ALA A 190 5.54 22.06 23.69
CA ALA A 190 5.23 20.96 22.79
C ALA A 190 6.41 20.72 21.82
N LEU A 191 6.93 19.50 21.77
CA LEU A 191 7.90 19.10 20.78
C LEU A 191 7.17 18.84 19.45
N PRO A 192 7.52 19.50 18.34
CA PRO A 192 6.87 19.23 17.06
C PRO A 192 6.92 17.74 16.73
N SER A 193 5.78 17.15 16.36
CA SER A 193 5.68 15.71 16.17
C SER A 193 4.89 15.33 14.92
N LEU A 194 5.20 14.13 14.38
CA LEU A 194 4.45 13.49 13.31
C LEU A 194 3.76 12.24 13.85
N ALA A 195 2.66 11.84 13.23
CA ALA A 195 1.97 10.59 13.53
C ALA A 195 1.83 9.73 12.27
N PHE A 196 2.06 8.42 12.38
CA PHE A 196 1.94 7.44 11.32
C PHE A 196 1.01 6.32 11.75
N TYR A 197 0.02 5.99 10.93
CA TYR A 197 -0.94 4.91 11.13
C TYR A 197 -1.45 4.44 9.77
N HIS A 198 -2.03 3.25 9.68
CA HIS A 198 -2.44 2.71 8.39
C HIS A 198 -3.85 3.15 7.99
N ILE A 199 -4.87 2.84 8.79
CA ILE A 199 -6.28 3.16 8.50
C ILE A 199 -6.55 4.63 8.83
N PRO A 200 -7.14 5.42 7.92
CA PRO A 200 -7.35 6.86 8.14
C PRO A 200 -8.22 7.14 9.38
N LEU A 201 -8.02 8.31 9.97
CA LEU A 201 -8.86 8.79 11.07
C LEU A 201 -10.22 9.25 10.54
N PRO A 202 -11.31 9.08 11.32
CA PRO A 202 -12.65 9.52 10.94
C PRO A 202 -12.75 10.99 10.53
N GLU A 203 -11.94 11.84 11.12
CA GLU A 203 -11.90 13.30 10.91
C GLU A 203 -11.49 13.69 9.49
N VAL A 204 -11.01 12.76 8.68
CA VAL A 204 -10.76 13.00 7.24
C VAL A 204 -12.03 13.52 6.54
N TYR A 205 -13.22 13.10 6.98
CA TYR A 205 -14.49 13.56 6.42
C TYR A 205 -14.79 15.04 6.73
N ASP A 206 -14.19 15.59 7.78
CA ASP A 206 -14.33 17.02 8.11
C ASP A 206 -13.55 17.94 7.14
N MET A 207 -12.67 17.34 6.32
CA MET A 207 -12.01 18.04 5.20
C MET A 207 -12.77 17.91 3.88
N LEU A 208 -13.97 17.35 3.89
CA LEU A 208 -14.81 17.14 2.71
C LEU A 208 -16.12 17.89 2.85
N THR A 209 -16.64 18.37 1.73
CA THR A 209 -17.96 19.03 1.71
C THR A 209 -19.06 17.99 1.50
N GLU A 210 -19.99 17.86 2.48
CA GLU A 210 -21.18 17.04 2.34
C GLU A 210 -22.13 17.65 1.29
N VAL A 211 -22.62 16.83 0.35
CA VAL A 211 -23.46 17.26 -0.76
C VAL A 211 -24.67 16.33 -0.95
N GLU A 212 -25.65 16.79 -1.72
CA GLU A 212 -26.84 15.99 -2.09
C GLU A 212 -26.43 14.77 -2.92
N LYS A 213 -27.13 13.64 -2.70
CA LYS A 213 -26.98 12.43 -3.51
C LYS A 213 -27.22 12.73 -4.99
N GLY A 214 -26.27 12.33 -5.84
CA GLY A 214 -26.31 12.55 -7.28
C GLY A 214 -25.67 13.86 -7.74
N THR A 215 -25.02 14.59 -6.84
CA THR A 215 -24.13 15.69 -7.22
C THR A 215 -22.99 15.15 -8.10
N PRO A 216 -22.72 15.77 -9.27
CA PRO A 216 -21.65 15.30 -10.16
C PRO A 216 -20.30 15.21 -9.43
N ASN A 217 -19.56 14.12 -9.68
CA ASN A 217 -18.26 13.81 -9.10
C ASN A 217 -18.26 13.56 -7.59
N SER A 218 -19.42 13.55 -6.92
CA SER A 218 -19.49 13.15 -5.52
C SER A 218 -19.36 11.63 -5.36
N PHE A 219 -18.84 11.22 -4.23
CA PHE A 219 -18.76 9.82 -3.82
C PHE A 219 -19.57 9.59 -2.53
N GLU A 220 -20.03 8.37 -2.34
CA GLU A 220 -20.67 7.95 -1.09
C GLU A 220 -19.57 7.64 -0.07
N GLY A 221 -19.68 8.21 1.12
CA GLY A 221 -18.75 7.98 2.20
C GLY A 221 -18.87 6.57 2.80
N VAL A 222 -17.82 6.13 3.48
CA VAL A 222 -17.75 4.85 4.19
C VAL A 222 -17.34 5.08 5.65
N GLY A 223 -17.38 4.04 6.50
CA GLY A 223 -17.10 4.18 7.92
C GLY A 223 -18.00 5.24 8.56
N THR A 224 -17.41 6.25 9.18
CA THR A 224 -18.14 7.39 9.78
C THR A 224 -18.85 8.26 8.76
N GLY A 225 -18.43 8.26 7.49
CA GLY A 225 -19.08 8.98 6.38
C GLY A 225 -20.24 8.22 5.73
N ALA A 226 -20.54 6.99 6.14
CA ALA A 226 -21.51 6.12 5.48
C ALA A 226 -22.91 6.75 5.37
N GLY A 227 -23.50 6.59 4.17
CA GLY A 227 -24.84 7.10 3.87
C GLY A 227 -24.91 8.58 3.50
N LYS A 228 -23.80 9.26 3.46
CA LYS A 228 -23.67 10.66 3.02
C LYS A 228 -22.83 10.72 1.75
N TYR A 229 -22.91 11.84 1.03
CA TYR A 229 -22.16 12.07 -0.21
C TYR A 229 -21.25 13.26 -0.06
N TYR A 230 -20.06 13.18 -0.63
CA TYR A 230 -19.01 14.16 -0.41
C TYR A 230 -18.30 14.57 -1.70
N LEU A 231 -17.77 15.77 -1.67
CA LEU A 231 -16.77 16.29 -2.61
C LEU A 231 -15.52 16.75 -1.83
N PRO A 232 -14.32 16.68 -2.42
CA PRO A 232 -13.14 17.30 -1.85
C PRO A 232 -13.35 18.79 -1.63
N ASP A 233 -12.97 19.32 -0.47
CA ASP A 233 -13.02 20.73 -0.18
C ASP A 233 -11.67 21.37 -0.51
N SER A 234 -11.64 22.20 -1.55
CA SER A 234 -10.41 22.85 -2.02
C SER A 234 -9.86 23.93 -1.07
N ASP A 235 -10.66 24.36 -0.09
CA ASP A 235 -10.18 25.29 0.94
C ASP A 235 -9.47 24.54 2.07
N MET A 236 -9.76 23.25 2.23
CA MET A 236 -9.17 22.38 3.24
C MET A 236 -8.00 21.55 2.66
N ILE A 237 -8.21 20.95 1.47
CA ILE A 237 -7.23 20.10 0.80
C ILE A 237 -6.37 20.96 -0.11
N PHE A 238 -5.10 21.14 0.24
CA PHE A 238 -4.21 22.05 -0.47
C PHE A 238 -3.26 21.37 -1.47
N THR A 239 -3.15 20.04 -1.45
CA THR A 239 -2.36 19.30 -2.45
C THR A 239 -2.82 17.84 -2.59
N GLY A 240 -2.54 17.22 -3.73
CA GLY A 240 -2.90 15.85 -4.05
C GLY A 240 -4.35 15.67 -4.45
N ASP A 241 -4.78 14.42 -4.53
CA ASP A 241 -6.09 14.04 -5.08
C ASP A 241 -6.84 13.14 -4.11
N VAL A 242 -8.18 13.27 -4.09
CA VAL A 242 -9.14 12.33 -3.48
C VAL A 242 -9.83 11.59 -4.62
N ASN A 243 -9.34 10.42 -4.96
CA ASN A 243 -9.82 9.61 -6.08
C ASN A 243 -10.75 8.48 -5.66
N GLU A 244 -10.83 8.21 -4.37
CA GLU A 244 -11.75 7.25 -3.77
C GLU A 244 -12.23 7.77 -2.41
N PRO A 245 -13.39 7.26 -1.90
CA PRO A 245 -13.85 7.62 -0.57
C PRO A 245 -12.80 7.24 0.47
N PRO A 246 -12.35 8.15 1.34
CA PRO A 246 -11.55 7.76 2.50
C PRO A 246 -12.26 6.68 3.32
N CYS A 247 -11.51 5.67 3.78
CA CYS A 247 -12.07 4.44 4.36
C CYS A 247 -11.72 4.26 5.86
N PRO A 248 -12.10 5.22 6.74
CA PRO A 248 -11.86 5.09 8.18
C PRO A 248 -12.76 4.02 8.81
N SER A 249 -12.44 3.66 10.04
CA SER A 249 -13.36 2.93 10.91
C SER A 249 -14.66 3.70 11.13
N SER A 250 -15.76 2.99 11.43
CA SER A 250 -16.96 3.61 11.98
C SER A 250 -16.83 3.96 13.48
N SER A 251 -15.73 3.53 14.11
CA SER A 251 -15.39 3.82 15.50
C SER A 251 -14.33 4.93 15.59
N ASN A 252 -14.36 5.70 16.67
CA ASN A 252 -13.40 6.74 16.97
C ASN A 252 -13.00 6.67 18.44
N ASN A 253 -11.72 6.51 18.75
CA ASN A 253 -11.20 6.48 20.11
C ASN A 253 -10.53 7.80 20.52
N GLY A 254 -10.70 8.88 19.76
CA GLY A 254 -10.29 10.23 20.09
C GLY A 254 -8.80 10.53 19.89
N LEU A 255 -8.13 9.86 18.96
CA LEU A 255 -6.72 10.12 18.69
C LEU A 255 -6.50 11.55 18.14
N PHE A 256 -7.37 11.99 17.22
CA PHE A 256 -7.28 13.36 16.69
C PHE A 256 -7.52 14.42 17.76
N ASP A 257 -8.50 14.20 18.62
CA ASP A 257 -8.76 15.07 19.80
C ASP A 257 -7.54 15.12 20.73
N ALA A 258 -6.85 14.00 20.91
CA ALA A 258 -5.63 13.95 21.71
C ALA A 258 -4.49 14.76 21.04
N PHE A 259 -4.34 14.70 19.71
CA PHE A 259 -3.39 15.56 18.97
C PHE A 259 -3.70 17.03 19.18
N LEU A 260 -4.96 17.43 19.06
CA LEU A 260 -5.39 18.82 19.29
C LEU A 260 -5.10 19.30 20.71
N ASN A 261 -5.41 18.46 21.71
CA ASN A 261 -5.25 18.78 23.12
C ASN A 261 -3.78 18.92 23.54
N ASN A 262 -2.90 18.06 23.01
CA ASN A 262 -1.48 18.07 23.32
C ASN A 262 -0.71 19.12 22.49
N GLY A 263 -1.16 19.42 21.27
CA GLY A 263 -0.62 20.49 20.41
C GLY A 263 0.79 20.25 19.86
N ASP A 264 1.27 19.01 19.91
CA ASP A 264 2.59 18.59 19.44
C ASP A 264 2.54 18.05 17.99
N VAL A 265 1.55 17.22 17.65
CA VAL A 265 1.40 16.67 16.30
C VAL A 265 0.91 17.74 15.33
N PHE A 266 1.68 17.99 14.27
CA PHE A 266 1.35 18.93 13.21
C PHE A 266 1.07 18.27 11.86
N LEU A 267 1.49 17.00 11.69
CA LEU A 267 1.29 16.20 10.48
C LEU A 267 0.98 14.74 10.89
N ALA A 268 -0.12 14.21 10.39
CA ALA A 268 -0.54 12.83 10.59
C ALA A 268 -0.74 12.14 9.23
N VAL A 269 -0.11 10.98 9.03
CA VAL A 269 -0.02 10.32 7.73
C VAL A 269 -0.62 8.92 7.82
N ASN A 270 -1.54 8.62 6.90
CA ASN A 270 -2.13 7.29 6.73
C ASN A 270 -1.86 6.70 5.33
N GLY A 271 -2.07 5.38 5.21
CA GLY A 271 -2.12 4.63 3.96
C GLY A 271 -3.54 4.19 3.63
N HIS A 272 -3.73 2.90 3.32
CA HIS A 272 -5.00 2.20 3.17
C HIS A 272 -5.79 2.54 1.91
N ASP A 273 -5.97 3.82 1.60
CA ASP A 273 -6.70 4.30 0.41
C ASP A 273 -5.70 4.48 -0.74
N HIS A 274 -5.61 3.49 -1.64
CA HIS A 274 -4.50 3.37 -2.60
C HIS A 274 -4.46 4.45 -3.66
N THR A 275 -5.63 5.02 -4.03
CA THR A 275 -5.70 6.01 -5.11
C THR A 275 -5.72 7.44 -4.60
N ASN A 276 -5.79 7.61 -3.29
CA ASN A 276 -5.70 8.90 -2.64
C ASN A 276 -4.24 9.36 -2.48
N SER A 277 -4.04 10.66 -2.55
CA SER A 277 -2.74 11.30 -2.34
C SER A 277 -2.89 12.70 -1.75
N TYR A 278 -4.03 12.99 -1.15
CA TYR A 278 -4.34 14.30 -0.60
C TYR A 278 -3.50 14.64 0.63
N ILE A 279 -3.32 15.94 0.84
CA ILE A 279 -2.95 16.54 2.13
C ILE A 279 -3.89 17.71 2.33
N GLY A 280 -4.55 17.73 3.48
CA GLY A 280 -5.44 18.80 3.89
C GLY A 280 -5.16 19.21 5.33
N SER A 281 -5.56 20.41 5.72
CA SER A 281 -5.35 20.93 7.06
C SER A 281 -6.67 21.04 7.82
N LEU A 282 -6.73 20.40 8.98
CA LEU A 282 -7.87 20.45 9.88
C LEU A 282 -7.43 20.93 11.25
N HIS A 283 -7.95 22.09 11.69
CA HIS A 283 -7.62 22.73 12.97
C HIS A 283 -6.11 22.94 13.21
N GLY A 284 -5.32 23.09 12.12
CA GLY A 284 -3.87 23.31 12.20
C GLY A 284 -3.04 22.03 12.27
N ILE A 285 -3.67 20.86 12.10
CA ILE A 285 -3.01 19.57 11.90
C ILE A 285 -3.21 19.17 10.43
N ASP A 286 -2.14 18.83 9.74
CA ASP A 286 -2.22 18.33 8.37
C ASP A 286 -2.48 16.82 8.40
N LEU A 287 -3.54 16.39 7.70
CA LEU A 287 -3.88 14.99 7.46
C LEU A 287 -3.48 14.61 6.04
N ALA A 288 -2.63 13.62 5.90
CA ALA A 288 -2.06 13.20 4.64
C ALA A 288 -2.35 11.73 4.35
N ASN A 289 -2.74 11.42 3.10
CA ASN A 289 -2.76 10.04 2.61
C ASN A 289 -1.51 9.77 1.77
N ALA A 290 -0.76 8.73 2.12
CA ALA A 290 0.30 8.19 1.30
C ALA A 290 -0.32 7.25 0.24
N PRO A 291 -0.01 7.46 -1.07
CA PRO A 291 -0.58 6.64 -2.13
C PRO A 291 -0.09 5.20 -2.07
N GLY A 292 -0.91 4.26 -2.54
CA GLY A 292 -0.54 2.85 -2.62
C GLY A 292 0.55 2.59 -3.65
N SER A 293 1.51 1.75 -3.30
CA SER A 293 2.66 1.36 -4.12
C SER A 293 2.41 0.10 -4.96
N SER A 294 1.32 -0.63 -4.71
CA SER A 294 1.06 -1.96 -5.27
C SER A 294 0.81 -1.98 -6.77
N TYR A 295 1.40 -2.96 -7.46
CA TYR A 295 1.01 -3.36 -8.83
C TYR A 295 0.06 -4.56 -8.87
N THR A 296 -0.25 -5.16 -7.74
CA THR A 296 -1.07 -6.38 -7.63
C THR A 296 -2.44 -6.14 -7.08
N SER A 297 -2.58 -5.11 -6.26
CA SER A 297 -3.84 -4.60 -5.78
C SER A 297 -4.39 -3.51 -6.73
N TYR A 298 -5.49 -2.85 -6.34
CA TYR A 298 -6.08 -1.77 -7.13
C TYR A 298 -5.20 -0.50 -7.11
N GLY A 299 -5.47 0.41 -8.03
CA GLY A 299 -4.72 1.64 -8.23
C GLY A 299 -4.51 1.92 -9.71
N SER A 300 -3.95 3.07 -10.05
CA SER A 300 -3.62 3.47 -11.42
C SER A 300 -2.16 3.86 -11.56
N GLU A 301 -1.66 4.03 -12.78
CA GLU A 301 -0.30 4.55 -13.00
C GLU A 301 -0.12 5.97 -12.47
N ASP A 302 -1.19 6.77 -12.53
CA ASP A 302 -1.15 8.15 -12.09
C ASP A 302 -1.15 8.28 -10.55
N THR A 303 -1.52 7.22 -9.84
CA THR A 303 -1.60 7.22 -8.37
C THR A 303 -0.53 6.37 -7.69
N ARG A 304 -0.03 5.29 -8.35
CA ARG A 304 0.99 4.43 -7.74
C ARG A 304 2.29 5.16 -7.50
N GLY A 305 2.78 5.04 -6.29
CA GLY A 305 4.02 5.69 -5.93
C GLY A 305 4.28 5.70 -4.44
N VAL A 306 5.05 6.67 -4.03
CA VAL A 306 5.45 6.89 -2.65
C VAL A 306 5.26 8.36 -2.28
N ARG A 307 5.17 8.62 -0.98
CA ARG A 307 5.14 9.98 -0.47
C ARG A 307 6.50 10.34 0.14
N LEU A 308 7.01 11.50 -0.21
CA LEU A 308 8.22 12.07 0.38
C LEU A 308 7.87 13.33 1.16
N PHE A 309 8.42 13.44 2.36
CA PHE A 309 8.41 14.66 3.17
C PHE A 309 9.83 15.07 3.46
N ARG A 310 10.14 16.37 3.26
CA ARG A 310 11.42 16.97 3.61
C ARG A 310 11.24 18.09 4.61
N PHE A 311 11.92 17.97 5.71
CA PHE A 311 11.89 18.90 6.83
C PHE A 311 13.18 19.70 6.90
N THR A 312 13.09 20.91 7.46
CA THR A 312 14.26 21.73 7.79
C THR A 312 14.36 21.91 9.30
N GLU A 313 15.57 21.79 9.84
CA GLU A 313 15.85 21.86 11.26
C GLU A 313 15.34 23.14 11.94
N HIS A 314 15.40 24.28 11.22
CA HIS A 314 15.00 25.58 11.75
C HIS A 314 13.49 25.77 11.84
N ASN A 315 12.71 25.03 11.05
CA ASN A 315 11.26 25.12 11.04
C ASN A 315 10.64 23.82 10.49
N VAL A 316 10.58 22.80 11.34
CA VAL A 316 10.06 21.48 10.96
C VAL A 316 8.60 21.49 10.52
N LYS A 317 7.80 22.46 10.96
CA LYS A 317 6.39 22.58 10.57
C LYS A 317 6.18 23.12 9.15
N ASN A 318 7.22 23.71 8.54
CA ASN A 318 7.18 24.18 7.16
C ASN A 318 7.96 23.17 6.30
N TYR A 319 7.30 22.10 5.92
CA TYR A 319 7.89 20.98 5.17
C TYR A 319 7.57 21.07 3.67
N GLU A 320 8.42 20.43 2.86
CA GLU A 320 8.14 20.14 1.47
C GLU A 320 7.61 18.71 1.32
N THR A 321 6.73 18.48 0.36
CA THR A 321 6.22 17.14 0.07
C THR A 321 6.08 16.87 -1.41
N VAL A 322 6.33 15.62 -1.80
CA VAL A 322 6.23 15.17 -3.19
C VAL A 322 5.54 13.81 -3.22
N HIS A 323 4.56 13.67 -4.12
CA HIS A 323 4.06 12.36 -4.55
C HIS A 323 4.96 11.88 -5.71
N VAL A 324 5.88 10.96 -5.43
CA VAL A 324 6.80 10.37 -6.41
C VAL A 324 6.11 9.19 -7.08
N ARG A 325 5.72 9.36 -8.35
CA ARG A 325 4.95 8.35 -9.08
C ARG A 325 5.85 7.31 -9.74
N TYR A 326 5.53 6.05 -9.57
CA TYR A 326 6.27 4.96 -10.25
C TYR A 326 6.18 5.01 -11.77
N GLY A 327 5.12 5.58 -12.34
CA GLY A 327 4.99 5.81 -13.78
C GLY A 327 6.09 6.68 -14.39
N GLU A 328 6.75 7.50 -13.57
CA GLU A 328 7.87 8.34 -14.00
C GLU A 328 9.14 7.52 -14.24
N TYR A 329 9.28 6.37 -13.58
CA TYR A 329 10.46 5.49 -13.65
C TYR A 329 10.23 4.21 -14.44
N ASN A 330 9.02 3.66 -14.40
CA ASN A 330 8.73 2.33 -14.90
C ASN A 330 8.02 2.34 -16.25
N SER A 331 8.62 1.67 -17.23
CA SER A 331 7.86 1.15 -18.38
C SER A 331 7.38 -0.27 -18.07
N PRO A 332 6.21 -0.71 -18.61
CA PRO A 332 5.71 -2.07 -18.43
C PRO A 332 6.74 -3.10 -18.92
N ALA A 333 7.37 -3.84 -18.01
CA ALA A 333 8.32 -4.88 -18.37
C ALA A 333 7.59 -6.17 -18.76
N SER A 334 8.20 -6.94 -19.66
CA SER A 334 7.57 -7.99 -20.46
C SER A 334 6.80 -9.09 -19.74
N PHE A 335 7.10 -9.43 -18.48
CA PHE A 335 6.36 -10.47 -17.74
C PHE A 335 5.31 -9.90 -16.80
N GLY A 336 5.50 -8.71 -16.25
CA GLY A 336 4.49 -7.99 -15.49
C GLY A 336 3.45 -7.32 -16.39
N TYR A 337 3.74 -7.20 -17.70
CA TYR A 337 2.89 -6.52 -18.66
C TYR A 337 1.44 -7.02 -18.70
N LEU A 338 1.21 -8.32 -18.64
CA LEU A 338 -0.14 -8.85 -18.63
C LEU A 338 -0.89 -8.46 -17.36
N ARG A 339 -0.23 -8.53 -16.22
CA ARG A 339 -0.80 -8.14 -14.92
C ARG A 339 -1.09 -6.63 -14.92
N TYR A 340 -0.12 -5.84 -15.28
CA TYR A 340 -0.21 -4.43 -15.48
C TYR A 340 -1.33 -4.04 -16.47
N PHE A 341 -1.37 -4.67 -17.64
CA PHE A 341 -2.41 -4.45 -18.65
C PHE A 341 -3.82 -4.74 -18.11
N PHE A 342 -4.00 -5.82 -17.37
CA PHE A 342 -5.31 -6.16 -16.80
C PHE A 342 -5.71 -5.23 -15.65
N THR A 343 -4.76 -4.74 -14.87
CA THR A 343 -5.06 -3.84 -13.75
C THR A 343 -5.25 -2.38 -14.18
N THR A 344 -4.50 -1.91 -15.15
CA THR A 344 -4.49 -0.51 -15.57
C THR A 344 -5.30 -0.26 -16.85
N THR A 345 -5.09 -1.05 -17.90
CA THR A 345 -5.66 -0.79 -19.22
C THR A 345 -7.10 -1.30 -19.35
N ILE A 346 -7.43 -2.44 -18.71
CA ILE A 346 -8.80 -3.00 -18.73
C ILE A 346 -9.65 -2.48 -17.59
N GLY A 347 -9.08 -1.64 -16.71
CA GLY A 347 -9.83 -0.98 -15.65
C GLY A 347 -10.41 -1.95 -14.60
N LEU A 348 -9.72 -3.07 -14.33
CA LEU A 348 -10.07 -3.97 -13.22
C LEU A 348 -9.65 -3.40 -11.86
N ASN A 349 -9.46 -2.09 -11.79
CA ASN A 349 -9.26 -1.34 -10.56
C ASN A 349 -10.50 -1.49 -9.68
N GLY A 350 -10.32 -1.75 -8.39
CA GLY A 350 -11.45 -2.01 -7.47
C GLY A 350 -12.06 -3.42 -7.55
N VAL A 351 -11.58 -4.29 -8.46
CA VAL A 351 -11.99 -5.70 -8.45
C VAL A 351 -11.02 -6.47 -7.55
N PRO A 352 -11.49 -7.22 -6.53
CA PRO A 352 -10.65 -8.03 -5.66
C PRO A 352 -9.68 -8.90 -6.45
N SER A 353 -8.45 -9.05 -5.99
CA SER A 353 -7.38 -9.79 -6.70
C SER A 353 -7.82 -11.20 -7.12
N MET A 354 -8.58 -11.91 -6.26
CA MET A 354 -9.17 -13.20 -6.60
C MET A 354 -10.11 -13.15 -7.81
N ALA A 355 -10.97 -12.13 -7.88
CA ALA A 355 -11.89 -12.00 -9.01
C ALA A 355 -11.13 -11.73 -10.33
N LYS A 356 -10.02 -11.01 -10.28
CA LYS A 356 -9.13 -10.79 -11.44
C LYS A 356 -8.55 -12.10 -11.95
N PHE A 357 -8.05 -12.96 -11.05
CA PHE A 357 -7.54 -14.29 -11.43
C PHE A 357 -8.64 -15.22 -11.97
N VAL A 358 -9.84 -15.19 -11.37
CA VAL A 358 -10.99 -15.96 -11.87
C VAL A 358 -11.40 -15.48 -13.25
N ILE A 359 -11.49 -14.17 -13.48
CA ILE A 359 -11.80 -13.60 -14.79
C ILE A 359 -10.75 -14.00 -15.82
N LEU A 360 -9.46 -13.86 -15.50
CA LEU A 360 -8.36 -14.26 -16.38
C LEU A 360 -8.43 -15.76 -16.71
N PHE A 361 -8.64 -16.60 -15.69
CA PHE A 361 -8.80 -18.06 -15.89
C PHE A 361 -9.96 -18.38 -16.81
N LEU A 362 -11.12 -17.75 -16.63
CA LEU A 362 -12.28 -17.93 -17.49
C LEU A 362 -12.02 -17.48 -18.93
N VAL A 363 -11.33 -16.36 -19.13
CA VAL A 363 -10.95 -15.86 -20.46
C VAL A 363 -10.03 -16.87 -21.16
N VAL A 364 -8.99 -17.35 -20.46
CA VAL A 364 -8.07 -18.36 -20.99
C VAL A 364 -8.79 -19.66 -21.31
N LEU A 365 -9.71 -20.11 -20.44
CA LEU A 365 -10.51 -21.32 -20.65
C LEU A 365 -11.42 -21.18 -21.88
N ILE A 366 -12.11 -20.04 -22.03
CA ILE A 366 -12.95 -19.77 -23.20
C ILE A 366 -12.10 -19.77 -24.49
N ALA A 367 -10.93 -19.12 -24.47
CA ALA A 367 -10.01 -19.11 -25.61
C ALA A 367 -9.55 -20.52 -25.98
N ALA A 368 -9.19 -21.34 -24.99
CA ALA A 368 -8.81 -22.74 -25.21
C ALA A 368 -9.95 -23.57 -25.82
N ILE A 369 -11.19 -23.40 -25.33
CA ILE A 369 -12.38 -24.05 -25.87
C ILE A 369 -12.61 -23.62 -27.32
N VAL A 370 -12.51 -22.35 -27.64
CA VAL A 370 -12.68 -21.83 -29.01
C VAL A 370 -11.62 -22.41 -29.95
N ILE A 371 -10.36 -22.45 -29.53
CA ILE A 371 -9.25 -23.06 -30.30
C ILE A 371 -9.55 -24.55 -30.54
N LEU A 372 -9.99 -25.28 -29.51
CA LEU A 372 -10.36 -26.71 -29.63
C LEU A 372 -11.50 -26.92 -30.64
N ILE A 373 -12.56 -26.11 -30.57
CA ILE A 373 -13.68 -26.16 -31.52
C ILE A 373 -13.21 -25.92 -32.95
N ILE A 374 -12.34 -24.91 -33.16
CA ILE A 374 -11.76 -24.61 -34.48
C ILE A 374 -10.93 -25.80 -34.98
N ALA A 375 -10.09 -26.38 -34.12
CA ALA A 375 -9.28 -27.55 -34.48
C ALA A 375 -10.12 -28.76 -34.82
N LEU A 376 -11.19 -29.05 -34.07
CA LEU A 376 -12.14 -30.14 -34.35
C LEU A 376 -12.90 -29.89 -35.65
N LYS A 377 -13.34 -28.68 -35.95
CA LYS A 377 -13.97 -28.31 -37.22
C LYS A 377 -13.00 -28.49 -38.39
N LYS A 378 -11.73 -28.08 -38.25
CA LYS A 378 -10.69 -28.29 -39.27
C LYS A 378 -10.42 -29.82 -39.50
N ARG A 379 -10.33 -30.61 -38.43
CA ARG A 379 -10.16 -32.09 -38.54
C ARG A 379 -11.37 -32.72 -39.23
N LYS A 380 -12.61 -32.32 -38.90
CA LYS A 380 -13.84 -32.83 -39.53
C LYS A 380 -13.89 -32.48 -41.02
N LYS A 381 -13.48 -31.25 -41.40
CA LYS A 381 -13.38 -30.82 -42.81
C LYS A 381 -12.34 -31.62 -43.56
N LYS A 382 -11.14 -31.86 -42.96
CA LYS A 382 -10.08 -32.68 -43.59
C LYS A 382 -10.52 -34.15 -43.80
N ARG A 383 -11.24 -34.73 -42.83
CA ARG A 383 -11.80 -36.09 -42.97
C ARG A 383 -12.87 -36.18 -44.06
N LYS A 384 -13.74 -35.21 -44.21
CA LYS A 384 -14.73 -35.13 -45.30
C LYS A 384 -14.07 -35.05 -46.67
N LEU A 385 -13.06 -34.20 -46.82
CA LEU A 385 -12.29 -34.05 -48.06
C LEU A 385 -11.54 -35.35 -48.43
N ALA A 386 -10.93 -36.01 -47.46
CA ALA A 386 -10.26 -37.31 -47.66
C ALA A 386 -11.25 -38.39 -48.09
N ALA A 387 -12.43 -38.46 -47.47
CA ALA A 387 -13.48 -39.40 -47.84
C ALA A 387 -14.08 -39.14 -49.25
N GLN A 388 -14.14 -37.89 -49.67
CA GLN A 388 -14.54 -37.55 -51.03
C GLN A 388 -13.48 -37.92 -52.07
N ALA A 389 -12.19 -37.76 -51.75
CA ALA A 389 -11.09 -38.13 -52.61
C ALA A 389 -11.00 -39.64 -52.86
N THR A 390 -11.28 -40.48 -51.83
CA THR A 390 -11.33 -41.95 -51.97
C THR A 390 -12.56 -42.44 -52.71
N ALA A 391 -13.64 -41.66 -52.79
CA ALA A 391 -14.87 -42.03 -53.52
C ALA A 391 -14.79 -41.77 -55.04
N VAL A 392 -13.70 -41.12 -55.51
CA VAL A 392 -13.53 -40.76 -56.93
C VAL A 392 -12.51 -41.69 -57.64
N GLU A 393 -12.01 -42.77 -57.02
CA GLU A 393 -11.20 -43.74 -57.75
C GLU A 393 -12.09 -44.49 -58.79
N PRO A 394 -11.71 -44.49 -60.12
CA PRO A 394 -12.49 -45.17 -61.16
C PRO A 394 -12.37 -46.67 -60.95
N LYS A 395 -13.53 -47.39 -61.13
CA LYS A 395 -13.54 -48.84 -61.20
C LYS A 395 -12.58 -49.31 -62.32
N PRO A 396 -11.82 -50.40 -62.10
CA PRO A 396 -10.97 -50.97 -63.18
C PRO A 396 -11.87 -51.47 -64.32
N GLU A 397 -11.53 -51.11 -65.56
CA GLU A 397 -12.14 -51.64 -66.78
C GLU A 397 -11.96 -53.15 -66.87
N GLU A 398 -13.05 -53.89 -66.93
CA GLU A 398 -13.04 -55.29 -67.28
C GLU A 398 -12.62 -55.45 -68.73
N THR A 399 -11.36 -55.83 -68.93
CA THR A 399 -10.92 -56.26 -70.28
C THR A 399 -11.55 -57.63 -70.64
N GLY A 400 -12.59 -57.56 -71.54
CA GLY A 400 -13.21 -58.71 -72.13
C GLY A 400 -12.22 -59.49 -72.94
N LYS A 401 -12.08 -60.76 -72.56
CA LYS A 401 -11.41 -61.79 -73.43
C LYS A 401 -12.40 -62.26 -74.49
N SER A 402 -12.15 -61.87 -75.71
CA SER A 402 -12.73 -62.47 -76.92
C SER A 402 -12.14 -63.91 -77.13
N LYS A 403 -13.05 -64.88 -77.23
CA LYS A 403 -12.75 -66.26 -77.72
C LYS A 403 -12.88 -66.25 -79.24
N SER A 404 -11.93 -66.81 -79.89
CA SER A 404 -12.01 -67.62 -81.05
C SER A 404 -10.82 -68.54 -81.14
#